data_24d3bf43e2aeaf44d13a4cfb0c600206
#
_entry.id   24d3bf43e2aeaf44d13a4cfb0c600206
#
_cell.length_a   1.000
_cell.length_b   1.000
_cell.length_c   1.000
_cell.angle_alpha   90.00
_cell.angle_beta   90.00
_cell.angle_gamma   90.00
#
_symmetry.space_group_name_H-M   'P 1'
#
loop_
_entity.id
_entity.type
_entity.pdbx_description
1 polymer ?
#
loop_
_entity_poly.entity_id
_entity_poly.type
_entity_poly.pdbx_seq_one_letter_code
_entity_poly.pdbx_strand_id
1 'polypeptide(L)'
;MSKLRRSGAAGLLDRVAERASQLPQPERRDFLKRGLAQAGAAAAGPAIAAGESGPEYLPPNVPPWTRSLGRGVVTRPYGSPSDFEANVIRRTVPWLTASNISSISFTPLPELTGIITPNGLVFERYHAGVPEISPDHHRLMVHGLVERPLVLTMDDLMRFPSVSVIRFIECPANGGMEWRGAQMEALQFTHGMLSCCEWTGVPLSVLLEEVGLKKGAAWVLAEGADGAAMTRSIPLEKALDDTLVVYAQNGEMLRPEQGYPLRLLNPGWEGNTSVKWLRRLEVGDEPWYQREETSKYTDLMEDGRARKFTFVQETNSVITFPCPEKPVTAKGRYEVEGLAWSGRGRIRRVDVSFDG
;
A
#
# COMPACT_ATOMS: atom_id res chain seq x y z
N MET A 1 19.03 1.10 40.70
CA MET A 1 19.21 -0.32 40.28
C MET A 1 17.90 -1.05 40.54
N SER A 2 17.04 -1.15 39.59
CA SER A 2 15.72 -1.81 39.69
C SER A 2 15.71 -2.95 38.67
N LYS A 3 15.62 -4.19 39.14
CA LYS A 3 15.53 -5.41 38.34
C LYS A 3 14.11 -5.49 37.75
N LEU A 4 13.99 -5.27 36.43
CA LEU A 4 12.78 -5.62 35.70
C LEU A 4 12.56 -7.15 35.73
N ARG A 5 11.41 -7.55 36.28
CA ARG A 5 10.96 -8.95 36.35
C ARG A 5 10.61 -9.43 34.90
N ARG A 6 11.22 -10.51 34.48
CA ARG A 6 10.78 -11.31 33.34
C ARG A 6 9.42 -11.93 33.64
N SER A 7 8.34 -11.41 33.08
CA SER A 7 7.01 -12.03 33.07
C SER A 7 6.71 -12.58 31.66
N GLY A 8 6.82 -13.88 31.50
CA GLY A 8 6.51 -14.61 30.29
C GLY A 8 6.24 -16.09 30.62
N ALA A 9 5.82 -16.86 29.64
CA ALA A 9 5.51 -18.30 29.77
C ALA A 9 6.56 -19.11 30.56
N ALA A 10 7.84 -18.71 30.51
CA ALA A 10 8.92 -19.28 31.29
C ALA A 10 8.65 -19.17 32.83
N GLY A 11 8.14 -18.05 33.28
CA GLY A 11 7.83 -17.85 34.72
C GLY A 11 6.60 -18.64 35.22
N LEU A 12 5.73 -19.11 34.30
CA LEU A 12 4.64 -20.00 34.65
C LEU A 12 5.11 -21.44 34.76
N LEU A 13 5.98 -21.90 33.90
CA LEU A 13 6.58 -23.24 33.89
C LEU A 13 7.45 -23.43 35.12
N ASP A 14 8.22 -22.41 35.53
CA ASP A 14 9.06 -22.45 36.75
C ASP A 14 8.20 -22.58 38.00
N ARG A 15 7.08 -21.87 38.13
CA ARG A 15 6.14 -21.98 39.25
C ARG A 15 5.43 -23.32 39.30
N VAL A 16 5.12 -23.92 38.15
CA VAL A 16 4.54 -25.28 38.06
C VAL A 16 5.56 -26.33 38.46
N ALA A 17 6.81 -26.18 38.05
CA ALA A 17 7.90 -27.08 38.44
C ALA A 17 8.22 -27.02 39.95
N GLU A 18 8.23 -25.81 40.52
CA GLU A 18 8.47 -25.58 41.93
C GLU A 18 7.35 -26.16 42.81
N ARG A 19 6.09 -25.99 42.41
CA ARG A 19 4.93 -26.57 43.10
C ARG A 19 4.88 -28.10 42.96
N ALA A 20 5.28 -28.65 41.82
CA ALA A 20 5.39 -30.09 41.60
C ALA A 20 6.51 -30.73 42.44
N SER A 21 7.57 -29.98 42.79
CA SER A 21 8.67 -30.48 43.62
C SER A 21 8.31 -30.68 45.09
N GLN A 22 7.22 -30.04 45.55
CA GLN A 22 6.74 -30.09 46.95
C GLN A 22 5.75 -31.21 47.24
N LEU A 23 5.31 -31.96 46.19
CA LEU A 23 4.35 -33.04 46.32
C LEU A 23 5.03 -34.42 46.56
N PRO A 24 4.41 -35.36 47.30
CA PRO A 24 4.86 -36.76 47.38
C PRO A 24 4.97 -37.41 45.98
N GLN A 25 5.92 -38.35 45.83
CA GLN A 25 6.25 -38.96 44.52
C GLN A 25 5.05 -39.50 43.73
N PRO A 26 4.03 -40.16 44.30
CA PRO A 26 2.88 -40.63 43.53
C PRO A 26 1.96 -39.50 43.04
N GLU A 27 1.74 -38.48 43.86
CA GLU A 27 0.90 -37.31 43.51
C GLU A 27 1.54 -36.41 42.51
N ARG A 28 2.87 -36.29 42.54
CA ARG A 28 3.67 -35.55 41.54
C ARG A 28 3.52 -36.12 40.14
N ARG A 29 3.49 -37.47 39.99
CA ARG A 29 3.30 -38.14 38.70
C ARG A 29 1.89 -37.90 38.12
N ASP A 30 0.88 -37.93 38.99
CA ASP A 30 -0.51 -37.69 38.55
C ASP A 30 -0.81 -36.22 38.28
N PHE A 31 -0.20 -35.30 39.02
CA PHE A 31 -0.26 -33.88 38.73
C PHE A 31 0.41 -33.53 37.40
N LEU A 32 1.59 -34.07 37.10
CA LEU A 32 2.28 -33.85 35.84
C LEU A 32 1.54 -34.52 34.67
N LYS A 33 0.94 -35.68 34.83
CA LYS A 33 0.11 -36.33 33.79
C LYS A 33 -1.15 -35.50 33.49
N ARG A 34 -1.81 -34.93 34.49
CA ARG A 34 -2.98 -34.07 34.32
C ARG A 34 -2.59 -32.73 33.69
N GLY A 35 -1.46 -32.14 34.04
CA GLY A 35 -0.92 -30.92 33.41
C GLY A 35 -0.50 -31.12 31.98
N LEU A 36 0.13 -32.25 31.65
CA LEU A 36 0.50 -32.64 30.28
C LEU A 36 -0.74 -33.01 29.43
N ALA A 37 -1.74 -33.65 30.00
CA ALA A 37 -2.99 -33.95 29.31
C ALA A 37 -3.78 -32.69 28.96
N GLN A 38 -3.76 -31.67 29.85
CA GLN A 38 -4.38 -30.37 29.53
C GLN A 38 -3.58 -29.54 28.51
N ALA A 39 -2.26 -29.61 28.52
CA ALA A 39 -1.42 -28.96 27.54
C ALA A 39 -1.44 -29.68 26.16
N GLY A 40 -1.60 -31.01 26.14
CA GLY A 40 -1.76 -31.78 24.92
C GLY A 40 -3.16 -31.66 24.28
N ALA A 41 -4.19 -31.42 25.07
CA ALA A 41 -5.55 -31.17 24.59
C ALA A 41 -5.72 -29.80 23.93
N ALA A 42 -4.82 -28.83 24.23
CA ALA A 42 -4.80 -27.54 23.56
C ALA A 42 -4.12 -27.58 22.16
N ALA A 43 -3.37 -28.66 21.84
CA ALA A 43 -2.69 -28.81 20.56
C ALA A 43 -3.44 -29.71 19.55
N ALA A 44 -4.37 -30.55 20.05
CA ALA A 44 -5.31 -31.29 19.21
C ALA A 44 -6.72 -30.77 19.57
N GLY A 45 -7.22 -29.85 18.77
CA GLY A 45 -8.63 -29.46 18.88
C GLY A 45 -9.48 -30.73 18.82
N PRO A 46 -10.43 -30.98 19.76
CA PRO A 46 -11.29 -32.12 19.65
C PRO A 46 -12.04 -32.00 18.33
N ALA A 47 -11.88 -33.00 17.47
CA ALA A 47 -12.95 -33.32 16.51
C ALA A 47 -14.16 -33.63 17.39
N ILE A 48 -14.95 -32.61 17.69
CA ILE A 48 -16.26 -32.81 18.30
C ILE A 48 -17.03 -33.53 17.21
N ALA A 49 -17.19 -34.85 17.36
CA ALA A 49 -18.19 -35.58 16.66
C ALA A 49 -19.49 -34.77 16.84
N ALA A 50 -20.08 -34.35 15.72
CA ALA A 50 -21.36 -33.68 15.71
C ALA A 50 -22.38 -34.68 16.33
N GLY A 51 -22.54 -34.58 17.62
CA GLY A 51 -23.68 -35.14 18.30
C GLY A 51 -24.86 -34.34 17.77
N GLU A 52 -25.78 -35.03 17.12
CA GLU A 52 -27.09 -34.53 16.75
C GLU A 52 -27.80 -34.02 18.00
N SER A 53 -27.57 -32.73 18.33
CA SER A 53 -28.44 -32.01 19.26
C SER A 53 -29.70 -31.68 18.47
N GLY A 54 -30.80 -32.34 18.85
CA GLY A 54 -32.10 -32.21 18.20
C GLY A 54 -32.53 -30.74 18.05
N PRO A 55 -33.33 -30.43 17.04
CA PRO A 55 -33.70 -29.05 16.67
C PRO A 55 -34.65 -28.38 17.65
N GLU A 56 -35.03 -29.01 18.73
CA GLU A 56 -36.21 -28.63 19.53
C GLU A 56 -36.10 -27.36 20.39
N TYR A 57 -34.89 -26.83 20.60
CA TYR A 57 -34.71 -25.69 21.52
C TYR A 57 -33.95 -24.49 20.94
N LEU A 58 -33.72 -24.48 19.64
CA LEU A 58 -33.05 -23.37 19.00
C LEU A 58 -34.05 -22.38 18.40
N PRO A 59 -33.82 -21.07 18.53
CA PRO A 59 -34.62 -20.07 17.83
C PRO A 59 -34.69 -20.38 16.33
N PRO A 60 -35.83 -20.14 15.65
CA PRO A 60 -35.92 -20.31 14.22
C PRO A 60 -34.84 -19.48 13.51
N ASN A 61 -34.30 -19.99 12.41
CA ASN A 61 -33.28 -19.31 11.58
C ASN A 61 -31.90 -19.10 12.23
N VAL A 62 -31.50 -19.92 13.20
CA VAL A 62 -30.10 -19.86 13.71
C VAL A 62 -29.16 -20.46 12.66
N PRO A 63 -28.24 -19.66 12.09
CA PRO A 63 -27.28 -20.13 11.09
C PRO A 63 -26.36 -21.25 11.63
N PRO A 64 -26.00 -22.26 10.79
CA PRO A 64 -25.18 -23.40 11.23
C PRO A 64 -23.84 -23.01 11.88
N TRP A 65 -23.18 -21.94 11.39
CA TRP A 65 -21.90 -21.47 11.92
C TRP A 65 -21.97 -20.93 13.34
N THR A 66 -23.14 -20.53 13.84
CA THR A 66 -23.30 -20.10 15.25
C THR A 66 -23.27 -21.24 16.24
N ARG A 67 -23.33 -22.50 15.77
CA ARG A 67 -23.36 -23.72 16.59
C ARG A 67 -21.97 -24.35 16.76
N SER A 68 -20.94 -23.75 16.16
CA SER A 68 -19.57 -24.24 16.25
C SER A 68 -18.61 -23.14 16.70
N LEU A 69 -17.52 -23.54 17.31
CA LEU A 69 -16.44 -22.63 17.62
C LEU A 69 -15.77 -22.21 16.29
N GLY A 70 -15.48 -20.92 16.18
CA GLY A 70 -14.71 -20.39 15.07
C GLY A 70 -13.23 -20.82 15.12
N ARG A 71 -12.47 -20.35 14.13
CA ARG A 71 -11.00 -20.56 14.09
C ARG A 71 -10.35 -19.86 15.27
N GLY A 72 -9.32 -20.48 15.86
CA GLY A 72 -8.49 -19.88 16.88
C GLY A 72 -7.68 -18.69 16.33
N VAL A 73 -7.15 -17.87 17.23
CA VAL A 73 -6.26 -16.75 16.86
C VAL A 73 -5.02 -17.29 16.16
N VAL A 74 -4.75 -16.77 14.96
CA VAL A 74 -3.55 -17.09 14.19
C VAL A 74 -2.67 -15.85 14.14
N THR A 75 -1.44 -15.97 14.64
CA THR A 75 -0.45 -14.89 14.56
C THR A 75 0.10 -14.82 13.12
N ARG A 76 -0.31 -13.81 12.36
CA ARG A 76 0.19 -13.49 11.02
C ARG A 76 0.42 -11.98 10.91
N PRO A 77 1.43 -11.52 10.17
CA PRO A 77 1.54 -10.11 9.83
C PRO A 77 0.25 -9.65 9.12
N TYR A 78 -0.36 -8.57 9.61
CA TYR A 78 -1.53 -7.91 9.00
C TYR A 78 -2.80 -8.78 8.83
N GLY A 79 -2.85 -9.96 9.45
CA GLY A 79 -4.03 -10.84 9.35
C GLY A 79 -4.21 -11.46 7.95
N SER A 80 -5.43 -11.88 7.66
CA SER A 80 -5.82 -12.41 6.34
C SER A 80 -7.27 -12.00 6.04
N PRO A 81 -7.61 -11.69 4.80
CA PRO A 81 -8.99 -11.53 4.37
C PRO A 81 -9.80 -12.81 4.62
N SER A 82 -11.13 -12.70 4.57
CA SER A 82 -12.02 -13.85 4.55
C SER A 82 -11.69 -14.77 3.38
N ASP A 83 -11.87 -16.08 3.54
CA ASP A 83 -11.72 -17.05 2.44
C ASP A 83 -12.72 -16.75 1.29
N PHE A 84 -13.83 -16.08 1.58
CA PHE A 84 -14.80 -15.64 0.57
C PHE A 84 -14.30 -14.45 -0.27
N GLU A 85 -13.29 -13.74 0.20
CA GLU A 85 -12.61 -12.64 -0.50
C GLU A 85 -11.32 -13.08 -1.21
N ALA A 86 -11.08 -14.39 -1.35
CA ALA A 86 -9.84 -14.93 -1.92
C ALA A 86 -9.58 -14.49 -3.38
N ASN A 87 -10.62 -14.09 -4.10
CA ASN A 87 -10.53 -13.60 -5.48
C ASN A 87 -10.30 -12.09 -5.61
N VAL A 88 -10.40 -11.34 -4.50
CA VAL A 88 -10.11 -9.89 -4.46
C VAL A 88 -8.61 -9.70 -4.35
N ILE A 89 -7.96 -9.65 -5.49
CA ILE A 89 -6.49 -9.60 -5.59
C ILE A 89 -6.03 -8.60 -6.64
N ARG A 90 -4.82 -8.10 -6.49
CA ARG A 90 -4.11 -7.45 -7.59
C ARG A 90 -3.86 -8.47 -8.70
N ARG A 91 -4.25 -8.15 -9.91
CA ARG A 91 -4.00 -9.03 -11.06
C ARG A 91 -2.87 -8.47 -11.91
N THR A 92 -2.06 -9.34 -12.45
CA THR A 92 -1.01 -9.03 -13.42
C THR A 92 -1.42 -9.50 -14.80
N VAL A 93 -0.83 -8.90 -15.83
CA VAL A 93 -1.00 -9.33 -17.23
C VAL A 93 0.37 -9.75 -17.75
N PRO A 94 0.69 -11.05 -17.78
CA PRO A 94 2.06 -11.55 -18.05
C PRO A 94 2.62 -11.12 -19.41
N TRP A 95 1.78 -10.92 -20.41
CA TRP A 95 2.20 -10.49 -21.76
C TRP A 95 2.47 -8.98 -21.91
N LEU A 96 2.08 -8.16 -20.91
CA LEU A 96 2.36 -6.71 -20.93
C LEU A 96 3.80 -6.37 -20.65
N THR A 97 4.53 -7.24 -19.99
CA THR A 97 5.93 -7.04 -19.60
C THR A 97 6.75 -8.27 -19.92
N ALA A 98 8.03 -8.06 -20.24
CA ALA A 98 8.93 -9.14 -20.62
C ALA A 98 9.20 -10.14 -19.47
N SER A 99 9.05 -9.69 -18.22
CA SER A 99 9.26 -10.51 -17.04
C SER A 99 8.55 -9.89 -15.82
N ASN A 100 8.45 -10.64 -14.72
CA ASN A 100 7.95 -10.13 -13.45
C ASN A 100 8.94 -9.17 -12.73
N ILE A 101 10.16 -9.01 -13.24
CA ILE A 101 11.14 -8.01 -12.77
C ILE A 101 10.74 -6.60 -13.24
N SER A 102 10.21 -6.47 -14.45
CA SER A 102 9.62 -5.21 -14.94
C SER A 102 8.11 -5.40 -15.02
N SER A 103 7.42 -5.35 -13.91
CA SER A 103 6.05 -5.83 -13.77
C SER A 103 5.04 -4.73 -13.50
N ILE A 104 3.79 -5.07 -13.74
CA ILE A 104 2.63 -4.25 -13.48
C ILE A 104 1.54 -5.11 -12.86
N SER A 105 0.89 -4.59 -11.82
CA SER A 105 -0.34 -5.15 -11.26
C SER A 105 -1.42 -4.08 -11.14
N PHE A 106 -2.66 -4.50 -11.07
CA PHE A 106 -3.84 -3.65 -11.16
C PHE A 106 -4.70 -3.79 -9.91
N THR A 107 -5.10 -2.67 -9.35
CA THR A 107 -6.09 -2.59 -8.26
C THR A 107 -7.44 -3.12 -8.75
N PRO A 108 -8.12 -3.99 -7.99
CA PRO A 108 -9.46 -4.48 -8.34
C PRO A 108 -10.53 -3.42 -8.00
N LEU A 109 -10.62 -2.33 -8.78
CA LEU A 109 -11.51 -1.20 -8.51
C LEU A 109 -12.98 -1.59 -8.29
N PRO A 110 -13.57 -2.57 -9.03
CA PRO A 110 -14.95 -2.98 -8.81
C PRO A 110 -15.19 -3.65 -7.46
N GLU A 111 -14.14 -4.16 -6.80
CA GLU A 111 -14.23 -4.88 -5.53
C GLU A 111 -13.95 -3.99 -4.31
N LEU A 112 -13.60 -2.73 -4.54
CA LEU A 112 -13.33 -1.81 -3.44
C LEU A 112 -14.63 -1.26 -2.85
N THR A 113 -14.63 -1.08 -1.52
CA THR A 113 -15.69 -0.37 -0.80
C THR A 113 -15.15 0.99 -0.34
N GLY A 114 -15.75 2.08 -0.83
CA GLY A 114 -15.30 3.44 -0.56
C GLY A 114 -14.07 3.82 -1.40
N ILE A 115 -13.30 4.83 -0.94
CA ILE A 115 -12.20 5.42 -1.71
C ILE A 115 -10.81 4.92 -1.29
N ILE A 116 -10.68 4.28 -0.14
CA ILE A 116 -9.37 3.83 0.37
C ILE A 116 -9.06 2.44 -0.17
N THR A 117 -7.93 2.32 -0.85
CA THR A 117 -7.40 1.05 -1.34
C THR A 117 -6.61 0.36 -0.24
N PRO A 118 -7.00 -0.84 0.21
CA PRO A 118 -6.18 -1.64 1.14
C PRO A 118 -4.76 -1.85 0.62
N ASN A 119 -3.75 -1.83 1.50
CA ASN A 119 -2.34 -1.89 1.08
C ASN A 119 -2.01 -3.10 0.21
N GLY A 120 -2.60 -4.27 0.48
CA GLY A 120 -2.43 -5.47 -0.33
C GLY A 120 -3.03 -5.38 -1.74
N LEU A 121 -3.88 -4.38 -2.02
CA LEU A 121 -4.57 -4.19 -3.30
C LEU A 121 -4.09 -2.96 -4.08
N VAL A 122 -3.17 -2.17 -3.54
CA VAL A 122 -2.57 -1.01 -4.23
C VAL A 122 -1.79 -1.49 -5.44
N PHE A 123 -2.04 -0.91 -6.60
CA PHE A 123 -1.36 -1.29 -7.84
C PHE A 123 0.17 -1.17 -7.74
N GLU A 124 0.85 -1.97 -8.50
CA GLU A 124 2.31 -1.94 -8.60
C GLU A 124 2.74 -1.59 -10.01
N ARG A 125 3.80 -0.80 -10.11
CA ARG A 125 4.55 -0.61 -11.35
C ARG A 125 6.01 -0.37 -11.00
N TYR A 126 6.89 -1.24 -11.49
CA TYR A 126 8.34 -1.10 -11.34
C TYR A 126 9.08 -1.61 -12.58
N HIS A 127 10.34 -1.21 -12.74
CA HIS A 127 11.13 -1.44 -13.94
C HIS A 127 12.31 -2.39 -13.73
N ALA A 128 12.76 -2.57 -12.49
CA ALA A 128 13.93 -3.37 -12.14
C ALA A 128 13.72 -4.21 -10.88
N GLY A 129 12.49 -4.67 -10.64
CA GLY A 129 12.12 -5.43 -9.47
C GLY A 129 11.94 -4.57 -8.22
N VAL A 130 11.69 -5.24 -7.10
CA VAL A 130 11.53 -4.63 -5.79
C VAL A 130 12.81 -4.84 -5.00
N PRO A 131 13.56 -3.78 -4.65
CA PRO A 131 14.76 -3.93 -3.86
C PRO A 131 14.43 -4.29 -2.40
N GLU A 132 15.28 -5.09 -1.79
CA GLU A 132 15.23 -5.36 -0.36
C GLU A 132 16.16 -4.36 0.37
N ILE A 133 15.56 -3.39 1.06
CA ILE A 133 16.30 -2.28 1.69
C ILE A 133 16.12 -2.35 3.20
N SER A 134 17.23 -2.50 3.93
CA SER A 134 17.24 -2.35 5.38
C SER A 134 17.07 -0.87 5.77
N PRO A 135 16.10 -0.53 6.63
CA PRO A 135 15.91 0.85 7.09
C PRO A 135 17.13 1.37 7.88
N ASP A 136 17.86 0.49 8.57
CA ASP A 136 19.05 0.86 9.35
C ASP A 136 20.21 1.33 8.43
N HIS A 137 20.27 0.79 7.21
CA HIS A 137 21.28 1.13 6.22
C HIS A 137 20.79 2.17 5.19
N HIS A 138 19.49 2.41 5.12
CA HIS A 138 18.94 3.41 4.20
C HIS A 138 19.37 4.82 4.58
N ARG A 139 19.67 5.62 3.58
CA ARG A 139 20.04 7.04 3.73
C ARG A 139 19.34 7.87 2.68
N LEU A 140 18.79 9.00 3.09
CA LEU A 140 18.32 10.05 2.19
C LEU A 140 19.37 11.18 2.15
N MET A 141 19.97 11.41 0.99
CA MET A 141 20.86 12.54 0.75
C MET A 141 20.06 13.71 0.19
N VAL A 142 20.21 14.89 0.79
CA VAL A 142 19.68 16.16 0.26
C VAL A 142 20.87 17.09 0.01
N HIS A 143 21.08 17.50 -1.24
CA HIS A 143 22.24 18.27 -1.65
C HIS A 143 21.98 19.17 -2.87
N GLY A 144 23.02 19.74 -3.46
CA GLY A 144 22.97 20.63 -4.64
C GLY A 144 22.98 22.11 -4.24
N LEU A 145 22.05 22.91 -4.76
CA LEU A 145 21.91 24.32 -4.42
C LEU A 145 21.28 24.53 -3.03
N VAL A 146 21.94 24.00 -2.02
CA VAL A 146 21.56 24.11 -0.60
C VAL A 146 22.73 24.63 0.22
N GLU A 147 22.43 25.34 1.33
CA GLU A 147 23.46 25.88 2.23
C GLU A 147 24.15 24.75 3.00
N ARG A 148 23.38 23.77 3.46
CA ARG A 148 23.84 22.67 4.29
C ARG A 148 23.36 21.32 3.75
N PRO A 149 24.15 20.62 2.93
CA PRO A 149 23.84 19.27 2.51
C PRO A 149 23.65 18.33 3.72
N LEU A 150 22.64 17.47 3.68
CA LEU A 150 22.32 16.50 4.73
C LEU A 150 22.29 15.08 4.19
N VAL A 151 22.67 14.14 5.06
CA VAL A 151 22.44 12.70 4.88
C VAL A 151 21.65 12.23 6.08
N LEU A 152 20.38 11.88 5.87
CA LEU A 152 19.44 11.53 6.92
C LEU A 152 19.28 10.00 7.01
N THR A 153 19.28 9.47 8.23
CA THR A 153 18.79 8.13 8.54
C THR A 153 17.25 8.14 8.59
N MET A 154 16.64 6.94 8.67
CA MET A 154 15.20 6.87 8.91
C MET A 154 14.81 7.46 10.28
N ASP A 155 15.64 7.23 11.31
CA ASP A 155 15.43 7.81 12.64
C ASP A 155 15.51 9.34 12.64
N ASP A 156 16.44 9.92 11.89
CA ASP A 156 16.52 11.37 11.74
C ASP A 156 15.28 11.93 11.06
N LEU A 157 14.83 11.26 9.98
CA LEU A 157 13.65 11.67 9.23
C LEU A 157 12.39 11.64 10.08
N MET A 158 12.21 10.59 10.89
CA MET A 158 11.04 10.43 11.75
C MET A 158 10.96 11.43 12.91
N ARG A 159 12.00 12.20 13.18
CA ARG A 159 11.99 13.29 14.17
C ARG A 159 11.42 14.59 13.62
N PHE A 160 11.35 14.75 12.30
CA PHE A 160 10.71 15.91 11.69
C PHE A 160 9.19 15.87 11.86
N PRO A 161 8.51 17.04 11.87
CA PRO A 161 7.06 17.10 11.86
C PRO A 161 6.49 16.32 10.68
N SER A 162 5.54 15.42 10.95
CA SER A 162 4.87 14.61 9.93
C SER A 162 3.40 14.97 9.81
N VAL A 163 2.83 14.69 8.64
CA VAL A 163 1.41 14.85 8.34
C VAL A 163 0.86 13.57 7.72
N SER A 164 -0.44 13.34 7.89
CA SER A 164 -1.18 12.28 7.18
C SER A 164 -2.19 12.91 6.24
N VAL A 165 -2.20 12.45 4.99
CA VAL A 165 -3.09 12.96 3.94
C VAL A 165 -3.67 11.85 3.11
N ILE A 166 -4.96 11.92 2.75
CA ILE A 166 -5.57 10.99 1.80
C ILE A 166 -5.35 11.53 0.39
N ARG A 167 -4.64 10.75 -0.45
CA ARG A 167 -4.34 11.13 -1.84
C ARG A 167 -4.34 9.89 -2.72
N PHE A 168 -4.79 10.05 -3.96
CA PHE A 168 -4.64 9.04 -4.98
C PHE A 168 -3.25 9.09 -5.63
N ILE A 169 -2.82 7.96 -6.16
CA ILE A 169 -1.73 7.83 -7.14
C ILE A 169 -2.31 7.13 -8.35
N GLU A 170 -2.02 7.67 -9.53
CA GLU A 170 -2.40 7.11 -10.81
C GLU A 170 -1.19 7.05 -11.74
N CYS A 171 -0.99 5.92 -12.39
CA CYS A 171 0.02 5.81 -13.44
C CYS A 171 -0.43 6.57 -14.69
N PRO A 172 0.42 7.33 -15.38
CA PRO A 172 0.03 8.05 -16.60
C PRO A 172 -0.43 7.12 -17.73
N ALA A 173 -0.12 5.83 -17.66
CA ALA A 173 -0.59 4.83 -18.61
C ALA A 173 -1.97 4.23 -18.25
N ASN A 174 -2.60 4.68 -17.16
CA ASN A 174 -3.95 4.22 -16.79
C ASN A 174 -4.95 4.62 -17.88
N GLY A 175 -5.85 3.71 -18.25
CA GLY A 175 -6.77 3.92 -19.39
C GLY A 175 -6.12 3.78 -20.78
N GLY A 176 -4.80 3.68 -20.89
CA GLY A 176 -4.08 3.63 -22.16
C GLY A 176 -4.41 2.43 -23.04
N MET A 177 -4.95 1.36 -22.46
CA MET A 177 -5.41 0.19 -23.23
C MET A 177 -6.67 0.48 -24.05
N GLU A 178 -7.42 1.53 -23.72
CA GLU A 178 -8.64 1.91 -24.42
C GLU A 178 -8.44 2.90 -25.55
N TRP A 179 -7.26 3.46 -25.73
CA TRP A 179 -6.98 4.43 -26.83
C TRP A 179 -7.17 3.86 -28.23
N ARG A 180 -7.14 2.53 -28.38
CA ARG A 180 -7.37 1.83 -29.66
C ARG A 180 -8.67 1.02 -29.64
N GLY A 181 -9.60 1.36 -28.76
CA GLY A 181 -10.80 0.61 -28.46
C GLY A 181 -10.62 -0.36 -27.30
N ALA A 182 -11.72 -0.85 -26.76
CA ALA A 182 -11.71 -1.78 -25.64
C ALA A 182 -10.90 -3.05 -25.99
N GLN A 183 -9.78 -3.23 -25.34
CA GLN A 183 -8.84 -4.34 -25.59
C GLN A 183 -9.02 -5.49 -24.59
N MET A 184 -9.63 -5.22 -23.44
CA MET A 184 -9.80 -6.14 -22.33
C MET A 184 -11.20 -5.96 -21.74
N GLU A 185 -11.82 -7.07 -21.35
CA GLU A 185 -13.19 -7.12 -20.84
C GLU A 185 -13.24 -6.89 -19.31
N ALA A 186 -12.23 -6.29 -18.73
CA ALA A 186 -12.15 -6.10 -17.28
C ALA A 186 -11.72 -4.69 -16.92
N LEU A 187 -12.52 -4.00 -16.12
CA LEU A 187 -12.23 -2.67 -15.61
C LEU A 187 -10.93 -2.63 -14.81
N GLN A 188 -10.65 -3.70 -14.07
CA GLN A 188 -9.41 -3.83 -13.33
C GLN A 188 -8.19 -3.63 -14.22
N PHE A 189 -8.19 -4.12 -15.45
CA PHE A 189 -7.04 -4.01 -16.35
C PHE A 189 -7.00 -2.68 -17.09
N THR A 190 -8.15 -2.08 -17.40
CA THR A 190 -8.19 -0.81 -18.13
C THR A 190 -7.89 0.38 -17.21
N HIS A 191 -8.37 0.38 -15.96
CA HIS A 191 -8.29 1.51 -15.04
C HIS A 191 -7.65 1.20 -13.67
N GLY A 192 -7.21 -0.03 -13.44
CA GLY A 192 -6.69 -0.47 -12.15
C GLY A 192 -5.28 0.05 -11.79
N MET A 193 -4.64 0.89 -12.60
CA MET A 193 -3.43 1.61 -12.21
C MET A 193 -3.75 2.89 -11.44
N LEU A 194 -4.77 2.83 -10.60
CA LEU A 194 -5.24 3.87 -9.71
C LEU A 194 -5.41 3.29 -8.30
N SER A 195 -4.95 3.99 -7.29
CA SER A 195 -5.17 3.66 -5.87
C SER A 195 -5.22 4.92 -5.04
N CYS A 196 -6.04 4.93 -3.99
CA CYS A 196 -6.13 6.05 -3.05
C CYS A 196 -5.83 5.54 -1.64
N CYS A 197 -4.92 6.20 -0.94
CA CYS A 197 -4.47 5.79 0.38
C CYS A 197 -4.29 6.99 1.31
N GLU A 198 -4.27 6.73 2.60
CA GLU A 198 -3.71 7.65 3.57
C GLU A 198 -2.19 7.50 3.57
N TRP A 199 -1.49 8.61 3.41
CA TRP A 199 -0.03 8.67 3.37
C TRP A 199 0.49 9.48 4.54
N THR A 200 1.47 8.94 5.26
CA THR A 200 2.11 9.63 6.37
C THR A 200 3.59 9.87 6.08
N GLY A 201 4.03 11.11 6.25
CA GLY A 201 5.40 11.50 6.00
C GLY A 201 5.70 12.95 6.34
N VAL A 202 6.92 13.38 6.04
CA VAL A 202 7.42 14.73 6.28
C VAL A 202 7.17 15.58 5.04
N PRO A 203 6.58 16.79 5.16
CA PRO A 203 6.52 17.73 4.04
C PRO A 203 7.93 18.02 3.51
N LEU A 204 8.11 17.95 2.19
CA LEU A 204 9.43 18.21 1.60
C LEU A 204 9.90 19.65 1.87
N SER A 205 8.97 20.60 1.98
CA SER A 205 9.25 21.98 2.37
C SER A 205 10.01 22.10 3.70
N VAL A 206 9.68 21.24 4.69
CA VAL A 206 10.39 21.21 5.99
C VAL A 206 11.85 20.78 5.82
N LEU A 207 12.10 19.77 4.99
CA LEU A 207 13.48 19.33 4.72
C LEU A 207 14.27 20.37 3.91
N LEU A 208 13.60 21.04 2.96
CA LEU A 208 14.22 22.09 2.16
C LEU A 208 14.52 23.34 2.99
N GLU A 209 13.67 23.67 3.97
CA GLU A 209 13.94 24.72 4.96
C GLU A 209 15.16 24.37 5.82
N GLU A 210 15.23 23.12 6.30
CA GLU A 210 16.34 22.64 7.14
C GLU A 210 17.69 22.72 6.42
N VAL A 211 17.76 22.38 5.13
CA VAL A 211 19.00 22.45 4.36
C VAL A 211 19.35 23.88 3.90
N GLY A 212 18.38 24.79 3.88
CA GLY A 212 18.51 26.15 3.36
C GLY A 212 18.72 26.17 1.84
N LEU A 213 17.83 26.83 1.11
CA LEU A 213 17.92 26.94 -0.35
C LEU A 213 18.85 28.09 -0.76
N LYS A 214 19.77 27.84 -1.69
CA LYS A 214 20.58 28.87 -2.30
C LYS A 214 19.81 29.64 -3.37
N LYS A 215 20.26 30.85 -3.62
CA LYS A 215 19.74 31.68 -4.72
C LYS A 215 19.90 30.95 -6.05
N GLY A 216 18.83 30.94 -6.85
CA GLY A 216 18.80 30.29 -8.14
C GLY A 216 18.22 28.85 -8.09
N ALA A 217 17.98 28.28 -6.89
CA ALA A 217 17.28 27.00 -6.78
C ALA A 217 15.90 27.08 -7.44
N ALA A 218 15.59 26.17 -8.37
CA ALA A 218 14.36 26.16 -9.15
C ALA A 218 13.78 24.75 -9.34
N TRP A 219 14.59 23.70 -9.15
CA TRP A 219 14.21 22.31 -9.37
C TRP A 219 14.77 21.40 -8.29
N VAL A 220 14.12 20.25 -8.11
CA VAL A 220 14.56 19.15 -7.25
C VAL A 220 14.56 17.87 -8.07
N LEU A 221 15.70 17.22 -8.23
CA LEU A 221 15.78 15.85 -8.74
C LEU A 221 15.50 14.87 -7.61
N ALA A 222 14.52 14.01 -7.79
CA ALA A 222 14.29 12.86 -6.91
C ALA A 222 14.81 11.59 -7.57
N GLU A 223 15.54 10.75 -6.81
CA GLU A 223 16.13 9.50 -7.32
C GLU A 223 15.84 8.32 -6.39
N GLY A 224 15.43 7.20 -6.98
CA GLY A 224 15.17 5.93 -6.30
C GLY A 224 16.42 5.06 -6.17
N ALA A 225 16.39 4.14 -5.21
CA ALA A 225 17.46 3.16 -4.93
C ALA A 225 17.25 1.81 -5.64
N ASP A 226 16.29 1.72 -6.55
CA ASP A 226 16.07 0.52 -7.34
C ASP A 226 17.10 0.36 -8.47
N GLY A 227 17.17 -0.83 -9.08
CA GLY A 227 18.11 -1.10 -10.18
C GLY A 227 17.87 -0.25 -11.44
N ALA A 228 16.70 0.38 -11.58
CA ALA A 228 16.41 1.33 -12.65
C ALA A 228 16.93 2.74 -12.33
N ALA A 229 17.26 3.02 -11.06
CA ALA A 229 17.62 4.35 -10.55
C ALA A 229 16.66 5.42 -11.10
N MET A 230 15.36 5.17 -10.96
CA MET A 230 14.33 6.04 -11.53
C MET A 230 14.47 7.45 -10.95
N THR A 231 14.50 8.43 -11.84
CA THR A 231 14.65 9.85 -11.50
C THR A 231 13.51 10.66 -12.06
N ARG A 232 13.12 11.72 -11.32
CA ARG A 232 12.19 12.74 -11.82
C ARG A 232 12.62 14.14 -11.35
N SER A 233 12.57 15.08 -12.29
CA SER A 233 12.77 16.50 -11.99
C SER A 233 11.44 17.12 -11.57
N ILE A 234 11.41 17.70 -10.39
CA ILE A 234 10.22 18.32 -9.78
C ILE A 234 10.49 19.82 -9.67
N PRO A 235 9.63 20.70 -10.20
CA PRO A 235 9.73 22.14 -9.96
C PRO A 235 9.75 22.45 -8.44
N LEU A 236 10.59 23.38 -8.03
CA LEU A 236 10.73 23.75 -6.63
C LEU A 236 9.41 24.24 -6.03
N GLU A 237 8.60 24.92 -6.82
CA GLU A 237 7.25 25.36 -6.40
C GLU A 237 6.41 24.17 -5.91
N LYS A 238 6.37 23.07 -6.65
CA LYS A 238 5.65 21.85 -6.23
C LYS A 238 6.28 21.20 -5.01
N ALA A 239 7.61 21.18 -4.94
CA ALA A 239 8.37 20.62 -3.83
C ALA A 239 8.09 21.36 -2.51
N LEU A 240 7.84 22.68 -2.57
CA LEU A 240 7.52 23.53 -1.42
C LEU A 240 6.04 23.55 -1.06
N ASP A 241 5.15 23.18 -1.98
CA ASP A 241 3.69 23.20 -1.75
C ASP A 241 3.21 21.97 -0.97
N ASP A 242 2.99 20.86 -1.63
CA ASP A 242 2.30 19.70 -1.05
C ASP A 242 3.05 18.37 -1.21
N THR A 243 4.28 18.39 -1.71
CA THR A 243 5.13 17.20 -1.83
C THR A 243 5.51 16.64 -0.46
N LEU A 244 5.41 15.32 -0.31
CA LEU A 244 5.74 14.62 0.93
C LEU A 244 6.87 13.60 0.72
N VAL A 245 7.72 13.45 1.72
CA VAL A 245 8.65 12.33 1.88
C VAL A 245 7.99 11.32 2.82
N VAL A 246 7.45 10.25 2.25
CA VAL A 246 6.50 9.33 2.91
C VAL A 246 7.19 8.07 3.37
N TYR A 247 6.85 7.59 4.56
CA TYR A 247 7.35 6.33 5.13
C TYR A 247 6.21 5.37 5.55
N ALA A 248 4.95 5.84 5.65
CA ALA A 248 3.83 4.98 6.02
C ALA A 248 2.61 5.18 5.10
N GLN A 249 1.79 4.12 5.00
CA GLN A 249 0.61 4.05 4.14
C GLN A 249 -0.51 3.30 4.86
N ASN A 250 -1.71 3.89 4.96
CA ASN A 250 -2.88 3.31 5.63
C ASN A 250 -2.56 2.75 7.03
N GLY A 251 -1.78 3.48 7.85
CA GLY A 251 -1.47 3.10 9.22
C GLY A 251 -0.41 2.01 9.41
N GLU A 252 0.24 1.53 8.34
CA GLU A 252 1.41 0.64 8.41
C GLU A 252 2.62 1.28 7.70
N MET A 253 3.82 0.78 7.96
CA MET A 253 4.99 1.17 7.15
C MET A 253 4.77 0.79 5.69
N LEU A 254 5.41 1.53 4.76
CA LEU A 254 5.33 1.20 3.34
C LEU A 254 5.66 -0.26 3.09
N ARG A 255 4.92 -0.92 2.22
CA ARG A 255 5.30 -2.24 1.73
C ARG A 255 6.47 -2.13 0.74
N PRO A 256 7.33 -3.18 0.63
CA PRO A 256 8.49 -3.14 -0.27
C PRO A 256 8.13 -2.69 -1.69
N GLU A 257 7.07 -3.22 -2.26
CA GLU A 257 6.58 -2.90 -3.60
C GLU A 257 6.06 -1.47 -3.73
N GLN A 258 5.68 -0.82 -2.61
CA GLN A 258 5.23 0.56 -2.55
C GLN A 258 6.35 1.56 -2.23
N GLY A 259 7.60 1.09 -2.06
CA GLY A 259 8.76 1.95 -1.90
C GLY A 259 9.39 1.97 -0.51
N TYR A 260 9.20 0.92 0.31
CA TYR A 260 9.85 0.81 1.62
C TYR A 260 11.37 1.00 1.52
N PRO A 261 12.03 1.73 2.44
CA PRO A 261 11.45 2.37 3.62
C PRO A 261 10.94 3.80 3.37
N LEU A 262 11.20 4.39 2.18
CA LEU A 262 10.94 5.79 1.91
C LEU A 262 10.56 6.02 0.45
N ARG A 263 9.56 6.87 0.22
CA ARG A 263 9.19 7.31 -1.13
C ARG A 263 8.83 8.79 -1.16
N LEU A 264 8.88 9.39 -2.35
CA LEU A 264 8.27 10.68 -2.63
C LEU A 264 6.78 10.50 -2.95
N LEU A 265 5.97 11.47 -2.56
CA LEU A 265 4.57 11.61 -2.97
C LEU A 265 4.36 13.02 -3.51
N ASN A 266 3.93 13.12 -4.77
CA ASN A 266 3.49 14.36 -5.40
C ASN A 266 1.98 14.30 -5.63
N PRO A 267 1.15 14.83 -4.72
CA PRO A 267 -0.30 14.77 -4.82
C PRO A 267 -0.83 15.32 -6.13
N GLY A 268 -1.77 14.61 -6.78
CA GLY A 268 -2.42 15.04 -8.02
C GLY A 268 -1.55 15.01 -9.27
N TRP A 269 -0.31 14.55 -9.15
CA TRP A 269 0.60 14.42 -10.28
C TRP A 269 0.72 12.95 -10.74
N GLU A 270 1.20 12.76 -11.98
CA GLU A 270 1.48 11.43 -12.52
C GLU A 270 2.27 10.57 -11.53
N GLY A 271 1.84 9.33 -11.34
CA GLY A 271 2.41 8.43 -10.35
C GLY A 271 3.92 8.19 -10.47
N ASN A 272 4.47 8.37 -11.70
CA ASN A 272 5.93 8.27 -11.92
C ASN A 272 6.72 9.38 -11.21
N THR A 273 6.12 10.52 -10.89
CA THR A 273 6.77 11.61 -10.14
C THR A 273 6.90 11.29 -8.65
N SER A 274 6.11 10.36 -8.15
CA SER A 274 6.12 9.86 -6.77
C SER A 274 7.16 8.72 -6.64
N VAL A 275 8.44 9.09 -6.72
CA VAL A 275 9.59 8.16 -6.80
C VAL A 275 9.66 7.27 -5.56
N LYS A 276 9.68 5.94 -5.78
CA LYS A 276 9.81 4.91 -4.75
C LYS A 276 11.26 4.68 -4.36
N TRP A 277 11.49 4.13 -3.14
CA TRP A 277 12.82 3.83 -2.62
C TRP A 277 13.73 5.05 -2.63
N LEU A 278 13.20 6.20 -2.24
CA LEU A 278 13.84 7.51 -2.36
C LEU A 278 15.17 7.54 -1.60
N ARG A 279 16.28 7.77 -2.31
CA ARG A 279 17.63 7.85 -1.74
C ARG A 279 18.31 9.19 -1.88
N ARG A 280 17.88 10.03 -2.84
CA ARG A 280 18.55 11.29 -3.14
C ARG A 280 17.56 12.34 -3.61
N LEU A 281 17.77 13.54 -3.09
CA LEU A 281 17.15 14.78 -3.54
C LEU A 281 18.28 15.76 -3.87
N GLU A 282 18.35 16.22 -5.11
CA GLU A 282 19.35 17.20 -5.56
C GLU A 282 18.63 18.48 -6.00
N VAL A 283 19.00 19.60 -5.38
CA VAL A 283 18.43 20.91 -5.73
C VAL A 283 19.27 21.54 -6.82
N GLY A 284 18.64 22.02 -7.89
CA GLY A 284 19.30 22.65 -9.03
C GLY A 284 18.55 23.87 -9.54
N ASP A 285 19.12 24.56 -10.51
CA ASP A 285 18.59 25.76 -11.17
C ASP A 285 17.84 25.43 -12.48
N GLU A 286 18.02 24.23 -13.00
CA GLU A 286 17.35 23.72 -14.21
C GLU A 286 16.95 22.25 -14.03
N PRO A 287 16.01 21.70 -14.85
CA PRO A 287 15.63 20.31 -14.77
C PRO A 287 16.71 19.41 -15.37
N TRP A 288 16.81 18.17 -14.83
CA TRP A 288 17.66 17.13 -15.41
C TRP A 288 16.89 16.38 -16.48
N TYR A 289 17.43 16.35 -17.71
CA TYR A 289 16.86 15.63 -18.82
C TYR A 289 17.29 14.15 -18.81
N GLN A 290 16.83 13.43 -17.83
CA GLN A 290 17.09 12.00 -17.68
C GLN A 290 16.24 11.16 -18.63
N ARG A 291 16.36 9.84 -18.58
CA ARG A 291 15.61 8.92 -19.42
C ARG A 291 14.10 9.15 -19.31
N GLU A 292 13.61 9.42 -18.11
CA GLU A 292 12.19 9.61 -17.84
C GLU A 292 11.62 10.87 -18.47
N GLU A 293 12.42 11.93 -18.58
CA GLU A 293 12.00 13.19 -19.21
C GLU A 293 12.26 13.24 -20.73
N THR A 294 12.99 12.27 -21.30
CA THR A 294 13.41 12.32 -22.69
C THR A 294 12.83 11.22 -23.56
N SER A 295 12.56 10.04 -23.00
CA SER A 295 12.12 8.88 -23.80
C SER A 295 10.93 8.11 -23.23
N LYS A 296 10.39 8.49 -22.05
CA LYS A 296 9.32 7.74 -21.40
C LYS A 296 8.06 8.56 -21.16
N TYR A 297 8.16 9.66 -20.44
CA TYR A 297 7.02 10.47 -20.03
C TYR A 297 7.00 11.78 -20.82
N THR A 298 6.81 11.63 -22.13
CA THR A 298 6.69 12.71 -23.10
C THR A 298 5.57 12.38 -24.07
N ASP A 299 4.79 13.37 -24.45
CA ASP A 299 3.71 13.22 -25.41
C ASP A 299 4.15 13.73 -26.79
N LEU A 300 3.94 12.93 -27.84
CA LEU A 300 4.10 13.38 -29.22
C LEU A 300 2.91 14.24 -29.61
N MET A 301 3.19 15.50 -29.94
CA MET A 301 2.18 16.46 -30.43
C MET A 301 1.96 16.31 -31.90
N GLU A 302 0.81 16.79 -32.44
CA GLU A 302 0.46 16.74 -33.83
C GLU A 302 1.48 17.43 -34.75
N ASP A 303 2.18 18.45 -34.24
CA ASP A 303 3.24 19.18 -34.96
C ASP A 303 4.60 18.46 -34.94
N GLY A 304 4.66 17.22 -34.43
CA GLY A 304 5.87 16.40 -34.35
C GLY A 304 6.82 16.74 -33.24
N ARG A 305 6.48 17.72 -32.38
CA ARG A 305 7.27 18.04 -31.19
C ARG A 305 6.90 17.14 -30.01
N ALA A 306 7.84 16.92 -29.10
CA ALA A 306 7.59 16.22 -27.85
C ALA A 306 7.27 17.23 -26.73
N ARG A 307 6.09 17.09 -26.11
CA ARG A 307 5.74 17.80 -24.90
C ARG A 307 6.35 17.04 -23.71
N LYS A 308 7.19 17.71 -22.93
CA LYS A 308 7.84 17.20 -21.72
C LYS A 308 7.19 17.78 -20.48
N PHE A 309 7.44 17.15 -19.34
CA PHE A 309 6.97 17.63 -18.05
C PHE A 309 5.43 17.75 -17.97
N THR A 310 4.77 16.69 -18.40
CA THR A 310 3.32 16.50 -18.26
C THR A 310 3.04 15.97 -16.85
N PHE A 311 2.92 16.83 -15.87
CA PHE A 311 2.93 16.43 -14.47
C PHE A 311 1.54 16.10 -13.93
N VAL A 312 0.56 16.96 -14.23
CA VAL A 312 -0.75 16.94 -13.56
C VAL A 312 -1.62 15.84 -14.15
N GLN A 313 -2.21 15.01 -13.29
CA GLN A 313 -3.29 14.10 -13.67
C GLN A 313 -4.57 14.90 -13.90
N GLU A 314 -5.11 14.80 -15.08
CA GLU A 314 -6.34 15.47 -15.47
C GLU A 314 -7.55 14.86 -14.75
N THR A 315 -8.68 15.55 -14.84
CA THR A 315 -9.95 15.05 -14.29
C THR A 315 -10.38 13.80 -15.04
N ASN A 316 -10.69 12.75 -14.31
CA ASN A 316 -11.12 11.47 -14.85
C ASN A 316 -12.19 10.83 -13.96
N SER A 317 -12.89 9.84 -14.50
CA SER A 317 -13.89 9.07 -13.77
C SER A 317 -14.08 7.68 -14.40
N VAL A 318 -14.61 6.76 -13.62
CA VAL A 318 -14.92 5.41 -14.07
C VAL A 318 -16.14 4.87 -13.33
N ILE A 319 -17.00 4.13 -14.03
CA ILE A 319 -18.10 3.39 -13.43
C ILE A 319 -17.58 2.04 -12.95
N THR A 320 -17.71 1.75 -11.65
CA THR A 320 -17.28 0.49 -11.03
C THR A 320 -18.41 -0.54 -10.93
N PHE A 321 -19.67 -0.07 -10.99
CA PHE A 321 -20.85 -0.90 -11.12
C PHE A 321 -21.97 -0.15 -11.86
N PRO A 322 -22.60 -0.77 -12.89
CA PRO A 322 -22.22 -2.04 -13.51
C PRO A 322 -20.92 -1.93 -14.31
N CYS A 323 -20.20 -3.02 -14.41
CA CYS A 323 -18.97 -3.14 -15.20
C CYS A 323 -18.86 -4.55 -15.80
N PRO A 324 -17.89 -4.83 -16.67
CA PRO A 324 -17.73 -6.16 -17.28
C PRO A 324 -17.61 -7.29 -16.27
N GLU A 325 -16.92 -7.09 -15.14
CA GLU A 325 -16.77 -8.07 -14.07
C GLU A 325 -18.06 -8.24 -13.24
N LYS A 326 -18.91 -7.21 -13.21
CA LYS A 326 -20.17 -7.17 -12.45
C LYS A 326 -21.32 -6.68 -13.34
N PRO A 327 -21.74 -7.47 -14.34
CA PRO A 327 -22.81 -7.06 -15.26
C PRO A 327 -24.18 -7.11 -14.59
N VAL A 328 -25.09 -6.28 -15.06
CA VAL A 328 -26.51 -6.38 -14.73
C VAL A 328 -27.11 -7.59 -15.45
N THR A 329 -27.59 -8.58 -14.72
CA THR A 329 -28.09 -9.85 -15.28
C THR A 329 -29.61 -9.96 -15.33
N ALA A 330 -30.34 -9.08 -14.67
CA ALA A 330 -31.81 -9.09 -14.62
C ALA A 330 -32.39 -7.68 -14.74
N LYS A 331 -33.67 -7.58 -15.09
CA LYS A 331 -34.40 -6.30 -15.02
C LYS A 331 -34.67 -5.93 -13.55
N GLY A 332 -34.44 -4.69 -13.20
CA GLY A 332 -34.63 -4.22 -11.84
C GLY A 332 -34.13 -2.79 -11.61
N ARG A 333 -34.10 -2.41 -10.35
CA ARG A 333 -33.45 -1.19 -9.88
C ARG A 333 -32.04 -1.55 -9.46
N TYR A 334 -31.09 -0.74 -9.91
CA TYR A 334 -29.68 -0.88 -9.56
C TYR A 334 -29.13 0.47 -9.13
N GLU A 335 -28.22 0.45 -8.20
CA GLU A 335 -27.38 1.58 -7.87
C GLU A 335 -26.20 1.60 -8.86
N VAL A 336 -25.86 2.75 -9.38
CA VAL A 336 -24.67 2.93 -10.24
C VAL A 336 -23.57 3.49 -9.36
N GLU A 337 -22.45 2.79 -9.30
CA GLU A 337 -21.29 3.18 -8.51
C GLU A 337 -20.13 3.60 -9.41
N GLY A 338 -19.30 4.52 -8.94
CA GLY A 338 -18.14 4.98 -9.69
C GLY A 338 -17.16 5.76 -8.84
N LEU A 339 -16.00 6.02 -9.44
CA LEU A 339 -14.94 6.84 -8.86
C LEU A 339 -14.69 8.04 -9.78
N ALA A 340 -14.42 9.18 -9.19
CA ALA A 340 -14.01 10.38 -9.90
C ALA A 340 -12.83 11.03 -9.18
N TRP A 341 -11.81 11.46 -9.92
CA TRP A 341 -10.59 12.06 -9.36
C TRP A 341 -10.05 13.17 -10.24
N SER A 342 -9.19 14.02 -9.69
CA SER A 342 -8.51 15.08 -10.41
C SER A 342 -7.25 15.52 -9.69
N GLY A 343 -6.17 15.69 -10.41
CA GLY A 343 -4.96 16.33 -9.93
C GLY A 343 -5.04 17.85 -9.83
N ARG A 344 -6.10 18.46 -10.42
CA ARG A 344 -6.27 19.91 -10.45
C ARG A 344 -7.09 20.46 -9.28
N GLY A 345 -7.78 19.59 -8.55
CA GLY A 345 -8.59 20.06 -7.43
C GLY A 345 -9.75 19.13 -7.05
N ARG A 346 -10.67 19.66 -6.24
CA ARG A 346 -11.81 18.93 -5.72
C ARG A 346 -12.87 18.73 -6.82
N ILE A 347 -13.37 17.50 -6.97
CA ILE A 347 -14.58 17.22 -7.75
C ILE A 347 -15.76 17.93 -7.11
N ARG A 348 -16.50 18.69 -7.91
CA ARG A 348 -17.70 19.43 -7.46
C ARG A 348 -18.99 18.74 -7.89
N ARG A 349 -18.96 18.06 -9.02
CA ARG A 349 -20.13 17.41 -9.61
C ARG A 349 -19.68 16.23 -10.45
N VAL A 350 -20.48 15.19 -10.45
CA VAL A 350 -20.41 14.05 -11.36
C VAL A 350 -21.76 13.94 -12.05
N ASP A 351 -21.77 13.86 -13.36
CA ASP A 351 -22.98 13.66 -14.17
C ASP A 351 -22.94 12.24 -14.73
N VAL A 352 -24.06 11.55 -14.73
CA VAL A 352 -24.23 10.22 -15.32
C VAL A 352 -25.26 10.33 -16.42
N SER A 353 -24.91 9.90 -17.64
CA SER A 353 -25.82 9.80 -18.80
C SER A 353 -26.03 8.35 -19.19
N PHE A 354 -27.18 8.03 -19.73
CA PHE A 354 -27.53 6.70 -20.27
C PHE A 354 -27.59 6.69 -21.80
N ASP A 355 -27.48 7.83 -22.41
CA ASP A 355 -27.62 8.04 -23.86
C ASP A 355 -26.54 8.97 -24.47
N GLY A 356 -25.54 9.32 -23.67
CA GLY A 356 -24.48 10.24 -24.05
C GLY A 356 -24.85 11.69 -23.72
#